data_f91e9058f69ceed81feb7de357e51e62
#
_entry.id   f91e9058f69ceed81feb7de357e51e62
#
_cell.length_a   1.000
_cell.length_b   1.000
_cell.length_c   1.000
_cell.angle_alpha   90.00
_cell.angle_beta   90.00
_cell.angle_gamma   90.00
#
_symmetry.space_group_name_H-M   'P 1'
#
loop_
_entity.id
_entity.type
_entity.pdbx_description
1 polymer ?
#
loop_
_entity_poly.entity_id
_entity_poly.type
_entity_poly.pdbx_seq_one_letter_code
_entity_poly.pdbx_strand_id
1 'polypeptide(L)'
;DRLLIIIPAWNEEEVLGVVLDDVLEHKPADADVLVVSDGSTDATAAIARSRGVRVLDLPLNLGVGGAMRAGFQYAVRTGYTHACQLDADGQHDPKDIQALIDRAHEEGADVVIGARFSGKGDYSVRGPRKWAMGMLSAILSRVCRTPLKDTTSGFKLYGPRALALFIHNYPAEYLGDTIEALVIAARSDLTVRQVGVEMRPRAGGEPSHNPVKSAKFLVRAMVALVVALSRPAPGKKKGAPAPTTGAQGVKEGA
;
A
#
# COMPACT_ATOMS: atom_id res chain seq x y z
N ASP A 1 -14.10 7.88 -10.58
CA ASP A 1 -13.36 6.88 -9.77
C ASP A 1 -13.55 7.21 -8.30
N ARG A 2 -13.77 6.19 -7.44
CA ARG A 2 -13.88 6.38 -5.99
C ARG A 2 -12.59 5.92 -5.33
N LEU A 3 -11.92 6.82 -4.60
CA LEU A 3 -10.66 6.56 -3.92
C LEU A 3 -10.87 6.34 -2.42
N LEU A 4 -10.26 5.29 -1.87
CA LEU A 4 -10.13 5.08 -0.43
C LEU A 4 -8.67 5.23 0.00
N ILE A 5 -8.39 6.14 0.91
CA ILE A 5 -7.09 6.24 1.59
C ILE A 5 -7.12 5.28 2.76
N ILE A 6 -6.23 4.30 2.77
CA ILE A 6 -6.12 3.28 3.82
C ILE A 6 -4.88 3.58 4.66
N ILE A 7 -5.11 3.77 5.96
CA ILE A 7 -4.06 4.05 6.94
C ILE A 7 -3.99 2.87 7.91
N PRO A 8 -3.05 1.94 7.73
CA PRO A 8 -2.80 0.90 8.72
C PRO A 8 -2.15 1.52 9.96
N ALA A 9 -2.68 1.24 11.13
CA ALA A 9 -2.22 1.79 12.40
C ALA A 9 -2.19 0.71 13.49
N TRP A 10 -1.09 0.64 14.24
CA TRP A 10 -0.95 -0.24 15.40
C TRP A 10 -0.25 0.50 16.53
N ASN A 11 -1.01 0.81 17.59
CA ASN A 11 -0.54 1.57 18.74
C ASN A 11 0.10 2.91 18.34
N GLU A 12 -0.66 3.73 17.63
CA GLU A 12 -0.22 5.03 17.07
C GLU A 12 -0.97 6.21 17.73
N GLU A 13 -1.45 6.05 18.98
CA GLU A 13 -2.24 7.08 19.68
C GLU A 13 -1.55 8.44 19.77
N GLU A 14 -0.21 8.45 19.86
CA GLU A 14 0.54 9.70 20.00
C GLU A 14 0.55 10.55 18.71
N VAL A 15 0.52 9.90 17.53
CA VAL A 15 0.75 10.58 16.26
C VAL A 15 -0.46 10.57 15.33
N LEU A 16 -1.31 9.55 15.42
CA LEU A 16 -2.42 9.36 14.48
C LEU A 16 -3.34 10.58 14.38
N GLY A 17 -3.55 11.30 15.49
CA GLY A 17 -4.39 12.47 15.51
C GLY A 17 -3.92 13.55 14.56
N VAL A 18 -2.65 13.92 14.65
CA VAL A 18 -2.04 14.96 13.79
C VAL A 18 -2.00 14.49 12.34
N VAL A 19 -1.70 13.22 12.11
CA VAL A 19 -1.69 12.64 10.75
C VAL A 19 -3.07 12.70 10.11
N LEU A 20 -4.12 12.37 10.84
CA LEU A 20 -5.49 12.41 10.32
C LEU A 20 -5.95 13.84 10.04
N ASP A 21 -5.60 14.79 10.89
CA ASP A 21 -5.94 16.20 10.68
C ASP A 21 -5.29 16.71 9.37
N ASP A 22 -4.02 16.39 9.12
CA ASP A 22 -3.31 16.73 7.87
C ASP A 22 -3.91 16.01 6.64
N VAL A 23 -4.23 14.71 6.77
CA VAL A 23 -4.85 13.94 5.68
C VAL A 23 -6.22 14.50 5.32
N LEU A 24 -7.06 14.81 6.31
CA LEU A 24 -8.40 15.33 6.07
C LEU A 24 -8.37 16.72 5.42
N GLU A 25 -7.39 17.55 5.76
CA GLU A 25 -7.22 18.89 5.18
C GLU A 25 -6.73 18.84 3.72
N HIS A 26 -5.83 17.90 3.38
CA HIS A 26 -5.08 17.93 2.13
C HIS A 26 -5.40 16.80 1.14
N LYS A 27 -6.20 15.80 1.53
CA LYS A 27 -6.61 14.72 0.63
C LYS A 27 -7.39 15.23 -0.58
N PRO A 28 -7.42 14.49 -1.70
CA PRO A 28 -8.36 14.77 -2.79
C PRO A 28 -9.81 14.86 -2.28
N ALA A 29 -10.58 15.83 -2.78
CA ALA A 29 -11.92 16.14 -2.28
C ALA A 29 -12.86 14.91 -2.25
N ASP A 30 -12.80 14.07 -3.29
CA ASP A 30 -13.64 12.89 -3.46
C ASP A 30 -13.06 11.62 -2.82
N ALA A 31 -11.95 11.73 -2.08
CA ALA A 31 -11.35 10.60 -1.40
C ALA A 31 -11.94 10.42 0.01
N ASP A 32 -12.27 9.19 0.35
CA ASP A 32 -12.63 8.79 1.71
C ASP A 32 -11.39 8.25 2.45
N VAL A 33 -11.44 8.27 3.79
CA VAL A 33 -10.35 7.77 4.66
C VAL A 33 -10.84 6.60 5.48
N LEU A 34 -10.02 5.56 5.57
CA LEU A 34 -10.20 4.38 6.43
C LEU A 34 -8.95 4.16 7.26
N VAL A 35 -9.08 4.19 8.56
CA VAL A 35 -8.04 3.68 9.46
C VAL A 35 -8.29 2.20 9.70
N VAL A 36 -7.27 1.38 9.50
CA VAL A 36 -7.28 -0.03 9.90
C VAL A 36 -6.47 -0.15 11.17
N SER A 37 -7.17 -0.22 12.31
CA SER A 37 -6.56 -0.46 13.62
C SER A 37 -6.22 -1.93 13.74
N ASP A 38 -4.93 -2.26 13.65
CA ASP A 38 -4.42 -3.64 13.53
C ASP A 38 -4.22 -4.28 14.92
N GLY A 39 -5.31 -4.47 15.64
CA GLY A 39 -5.26 -5.03 17.00
C GLY A 39 -4.58 -4.08 18.00
N SER A 40 -4.81 -2.76 17.87
CA SER A 40 -4.27 -1.78 18.82
C SER A 40 -4.89 -1.96 20.20
N THR A 41 -4.05 -1.77 21.23
CA THR A 41 -4.45 -1.85 22.64
C THR A 41 -4.54 -0.51 23.33
N ASP A 42 -4.18 0.55 22.62
CA ASP A 42 -4.21 1.96 23.04
C ASP A 42 -5.43 2.71 22.48
N ALA A 43 -5.42 4.05 22.52
CA ALA A 43 -6.50 4.89 22.03
C ALA A 43 -6.55 5.08 20.51
N THR A 44 -5.72 4.37 19.72
CA THR A 44 -5.62 4.53 18.25
C THR A 44 -6.99 4.55 17.55
N ALA A 45 -7.82 3.53 17.78
CA ALA A 45 -9.14 3.43 17.16
C ALA A 45 -10.11 4.52 17.63
N ALA A 46 -10.05 4.89 18.90
CA ALA A 46 -10.90 5.95 19.48
C ALA A 46 -10.54 7.32 18.88
N ILE A 47 -9.24 7.61 18.70
CA ILE A 47 -8.75 8.84 18.09
C ILE A 47 -9.25 8.98 16.65
N ALA A 48 -9.18 7.91 15.86
CA ALA A 48 -9.69 7.94 14.49
C ALA A 48 -11.20 8.19 14.44
N ARG A 49 -11.98 7.52 15.29
CA ARG A 49 -13.45 7.74 15.39
C ARG A 49 -13.79 9.16 15.82
N SER A 50 -13.05 9.76 16.74
CA SER A 50 -13.28 11.14 17.20
C SER A 50 -13.11 12.20 16.11
N ARG A 51 -12.37 11.88 15.04
CA ARG A 51 -12.19 12.74 13.86
C ARG A 51 -13.18 12.44 12.72
N GLY A 52 -14.19 11.62 12.98
CA GLY A 52 -15.20 11.25 11.99
C GLY A 52 -14.67 10.31 10.90
N VAL A 53 -13.47 9.72 11.08
CA VAL A 53 -12.88 8.78 10.13
C VAL A 53 -13.44 7.37 10.35
N ARG A 54 -13.69 6.65 9.26
CA ARG A 54 -14.10 5.25 9.34
C ARG A 54 -12.97 4.40 9.91
N VAL A 55 -13.32 3.46 10.78
CA VAL A 55 -12.35 2.56 11.42
C VAL A 55 -12.74 1.12 11.18
N LEU A 56 -11.80 0.34 10.64
CA LEU A 56 -11.84 -1.11 10.67
C LEU A 56 -10.95 -1.57 11.82
N ASP A 57 -11.57 -2.01 12.91
CA ASP A 57 -10.89 -2.40 14.14
C ASP A 57 -10.72 -3.91 14.15
N LEU A 58 -9.48 -4.38 14.00
CA LEU A 58 -9.16 -5.79 13.94
C LEU A 58 -8.93 -6.34 15.36
N PRO A 59 -9.41 -7.54 15.65
CA PRO A 59 -9.28 -8.12 17.00
C PRO A 59 -7.85 -8.57 17.33
N LEU A 60 -6.99 -8.70 16.34
CA LEU A 60 -5.62 -9.19 16.47
C LEU A 60 -4.69 -8.42 15.54
N ASN A 61 -3.43 -8.27 15.93
CA ASN A 61 -2.39 -7.75 15.07
C ASN A 61 -2.05 -8.76 13.96
N LEU A 62 -2.34 -8.40 12.72
CA LEU A 62 -2.06 -9.18 11.52
C LEU A 62 -0.82 -8.68 10.76
N GLY A 63 -0.20 -7.61 11.25
CA GLY A 63 0.84 -6.88 10.56
C GLY A 63 0.32 -5.99 9.43
N VAL A 64 1.15 -5.07 8.97
CA VAL A 64 0.76 -4.06 7.96
C VAL A 64 0.17 -4.70 6.69
N GLY A 65 0.70 -5.82 6.24
CA GLY A 65 0.18 -6.55 5.09
C GLY A 65 -1.22 -7.14 5.32
N GLY A 66 -1.48 -7.66 6.53
CA GLY A 66 -2.80 -8.15 6.92
C GLY A 66 -3.81 -7.02 7.03
N ALA A 67 -3.43 -5.91 7.65
CA ALA A 67 -4.24 -4.69 7.75
C ALA A 67 -4.58 -4.13 6.36
N MET A 68 -3.61 -4.03 5.46
CA MET A 68 -3.83 -3.58 4.09
C MET A 68 -4.78 -4.51 3.32
N ARG A 69 -4.61 -5.83 3.45
CA ARG A 69 -5.54 -6.78 2.82
C ARG A 69 -6.97 -6.63 3.33
N ALA A 70 -7.16 -6.40 4.62
CA ALA A 70 -8.47 -6.10 5.20
C ALA A 70 -9.04 -4.79 4.63
N GLY A 71 -8.21 -3.75 4.51
CA GLY A 71 -8.57 -2.48 3.89
C GLY A 71 -8.96 -2.64 2.42
N PHE A 72 -8.25 -3.44 1.63
CA PHE A 72 -8.61 -3.73 0.22
C PHE A 72 -9.93 -4.48 0.11
N GLN A 73 -10.18 -5.47 0.99
CA GLN A 73 -11.46 -6.16 1.02
C GLN A 73 -12.61 -5.21 1.36
N TYR A 74 -12.40 -4.29 2.31
CA TYR A 74 -13.36 -3.24 2.62
C TYR A 74 -13.60 -2.34 1.39
N ALA A 75 -12.55 -1.85 0.74
CA ALA A 75 -12.65 -1.00 -0.44
C ALA A 75 -13.51 -1.64 -1.54
N VAL A 76 -13.21 -2.89 -1.92
CA VAL A 76 -13.94 -3.59 -2.97
C VAL A 76 -15.40 -3.85 -2.58
N ARG A 77 -15.68 -4.27 -1.33
CA ARG A 77 -17.03 -4.54 -0.84
C ARG A 77 -17.91 -3.29 -0.78
N THR A 78 -17.30 -2.12 -0.58
CA THR A 78 -18.02 -0.84 -0.48
C THR A 78 -17.99 -0.01 -1.77
N GLY A 79 -17.46 -0.60 -2.87
CA GLY A 79 -17.54 -0.04 -4.21
C GLY A 79 -16.49 1.03 -4.53
N TYR A 80 -15.35 1.04 -3.82
CA TYR A 80 -14.19 1.83 -4.22
C TYR A 80 -13.47 1.17 -5.38
N THR A 81 -13.02 1.98 -6.33
CA THR A 81 -12.28 1.52 -7.51
C THR A 81 -10.77 1.62 -7.31
N HIS A 82 -10.33 2.54 -6.45
CA HIS A 82 -8.93 2.79 -6.15
C HIS A 82 -8.69 2.79 -4.65
N ALA A 83 -7.50 2.40 -4.23
CA ALA A 83 -7.04 2.55 -2.86
C ALA A 83 -5.63 3.16 -2.82
N CYS A 84 -5.39 4.04 -1.86
CA CYS A 84 -4.08 4.60 -1.59
C CYS A 84 -3.64 4.19 -0.18
N GLN A 85 -2.50 3.52 -0.06
CA GLN A 85 -1.87 3.28 1.24
C GLN A 85 -1.11 4.52 1.67
N LEU A 86 -1.29 4.93 2.92
CA LEU A 86 -0.56 6.01 3.57
C LEU A 86 -0.23 5.58 5.00
N ASP A 87 1.05 5.65 5.38
CA ASP A 87 1.48 5.19 6.70
C ASP A 87 1.08 6.18 7.81
N ALA A 88 0.82 5.69 9.02
CA ALA A 88 0.35 6.48 10.17
C ALA A 88 1.45 7.35 10.83
N ASP A 89 2.68 7.33 10.31
CA ASP A 89 3.83 8.01 10.91
C ASP A 89 4.03 9.47 10.46
N GLY A 90 3.17 9.96 9.57
CA GLY A 90 3.18 11.33 9.06
C GLY A 90 4.33 11.67 8.09
N GLN A 91 5.09 10.67 7.63
CA GLN A 91 6.21 10.92 6.70
C GLN A 91 5.74 11.22 5.28
N HIS A 92 4.56 10.79 4.89
CA HIS A 92 4.00 11.00 3.55
C HIS A 92 3.15 12.25 3.51
N ASP A 93 3.37 13.10 2.49
CA ASP A 93 2.53 14.28 2.26
C ASP A 93 1.23 13.86 1.57
N PRO A 94 0.05 14.09 2.18
CA PRO A 94 -1.23 13.77 1.53
C PRO A 94 -1.45 14.50 0.20
N LYS A 95 -0.80 15.64 -0.02
CA LYS A 95 -0.86 16.39 -1.30
C LYS A 95 -0.29 15.59 -2.47
N ASP A 96 0.68 14.73 -2.20
CA ASP A 96 1.31 13.91 -3.23
C ASP A 96 0.39 12.79 -3.75
N ILE A 97 -0.75 12.51 -3.09
CA ILE A 97 -1.75 11.54 -3.57
C ILE A 97 -2.20 11.90 -5.00
N GLN A 98 -2.37 13.19 -5.29
CA GLN A 98 -2.78 13.63 -6.63
C GLN A 98 -1.73 13.24 -7.68
N ALA A 99 -0.44 13.39 -7.37
CA ALA A 99 0.63 13.00 -8.30
C ALA A 99 0.64 11.48 -8.59
N LEU A 100 0.24 10.63 -7.61
CA LEU A 100 0.08 9.20 -7.84
C LEU A 100 -1.11 8.91 -8.77
N ILE A 101 -2.22 9.62 -8.58
CA ILE A 101 -3.43 9.49 -9.43
C ILE A 101 -3.12 9.91 -10.87
N ASP A 102 -2.50 11.06 -11.04
CA ASP A 102 -2.14 11.59 -12.36
C ASP A 102 -1.21 10.61 -13.10
N ARG A 103 -0.19 10.08 -12.41
CA ARG A 103 0.70 9.06 -12.97
C ARG A 103 -0.03 7.77 -13.36
N ALA A 104 -1.01 7.34 -12.56
CA ALA A 104 -1.82 6.16 -12.87
C ALA A 104 -2.62 6.36 -14.16
N HIS A 105 -3.23 7.53 -14.34
CA HIS A 105 -4.02 7.85 -15.52
C HIS A 105 -3.16 8.04 -16.78
N GLU A 106 -2.04 8.78 -16.66
CA GLU A 106 -1.14 9.07 -17.79
C GLU A 106 -0.51 7.81 -18.40
N GLU A 107 -0.13 6.85 -17.56
CA GLU A 107 0.60 5.65 -18.00
C GLU A 107 -0.23 4.36 -17.92
N GLY A 108 -1.51 4.45 -17.58
CA GLY A 108 -2.38 3.28 -17.41
C GLY A 108 -1.84 2.31 -16.36
N ALA A 109 -1.31 2.85 -15.24
CA ALA A 109 -0.67 2.04 -14.22
C ALA A 109 -1.68 1.42 -13.26
N ASP A 110 -1.50 0.13 -12.95
CA ASP A 110 -2.29 -0.58 -11.96
C ASP A 110 -1.80 -0.33 -10.53
N VAL A 111 -0.49 -0.06 -10.38
CA VAL A 111 0.15 0.27 -9.11
C VAL A 111 1.12 1.43 -9.31
N VAL A 112 0.99 2.49 -8.52
CA VAL A 112 1.93 3.62 -8.52
C VAL A 112 2.57 3.74 -7.15
N ILE A 113 3.91 3.81 -7.11
CA ILE A 113 4.70 3.93 -5.88
C ILE A 113 5.16 5.37 -5.75
N GLY A 114 4.88 6.01 -4.62
CA GLY A 114 5.50 7.26 -4.21
C GLY A 114 6.93 7.01 -3.73
N ALA A 115 7.92 7.41 -4.52
CA ALA A 115 9.32 7.16 -4.22
C ALA A 115 9.98 8.39 -3.61
N ARG A 116 10.77 8.15 -2.58
CA ARG A 116 11.62 9.17 -1.99
C ARG A 116 12.72 9.54 -2.98
N PHE A 117 12.75 10.80 -3.42
CA PHE A 117 13.89 11.27 -4.18
C PHE A 117 14.92 11.90 -3.23
N SER A 118 16.12 11.38 -3.26
CA SER A 118 17.31 12.01 -2.71
C SER A 118 17.67 13.26 -3.52
N GLY A 119 16.96 14.35 -3.26
CA GLY A 119 17.20 15.64 -3.94
C GLY A 119 17.14 16.84 -3.00
N LYS A 120 16.45 16.72 -1.86
CA LYS A 120 16.36 17.75 -0.81
C LYS A 120 16.16 17.11 0.56
N GLY A 121 17.10 16.30 0.99
CA GLY A 121 17.13 15.71 2.31
C GLY A 121 18.20 14.62 2.33
N ASP A 122 19.17 14.75 3.24
CA ASP A 122 20.34 13.87 3.37
C ASP A 122 19.97 12.45 3.86
N TYR A 123 19.18 11.68 3.10
CA TYR A 123 19.06 10.26 3.35
C TYR A 123 20.16 9.52 2.57
N SER A 124 21.42 9.75 2.95
CA SER A 124 22.55 9.01 2.38
C SER A 124 22.72 7.66 3.08
N VAL A 125 22.15 6.62 2.49
CA VAL A 125 22.47 5.24 2.88
C VAL A 125 23.90 4.95 2.44
N ARG A 126 24.80 4.67 3.39
CA ARG A 126 26.22 4.31 3.12
C ARG A 126 26.47 2.83 3.40
N GLY A 127 27.52 2.28 2.77
CA GLY A 127 28.00 0.94 3.07
C GLY A 127 27.18 -0.22 2.45
N PRO A 128 27.27 -1.44 3.02
CA PRO A 128 26.66 -2.66 2.49
C PRO A 128 25.15 -2.57 2.27
N ARG A 129 24.47 -1.74 3.08
CA ARG A 129 23.02 -1.51 2.95
C ARG A 129 22.67 -0.83 1.62
N LYS A 130 23.48 0.16 1.19
CA LYS A 130 23.27 0.85 -0.10
C LYS A 130 23.36 -0.12 -1.25
N TRP A 131 24.37 -0.99 -1.21
CA TRP A 131 24.61 -2.01 -2.25
C TRP A 131 23.43 -3.01 -2.31
N ALA A 132 22.98 -3.52 -1.17
CA ALA A 132 21.88 -4.49 -1.11
C ALA A 132 20.55 -3.87 -1.56
N MET A 133 20.27 -2.61 -1.17
CA MET A 133 19.08 -1.88 -1.65
C MET A 133 19.17 -1.61 -3.16
N GLY A 134 20.36 -1.28 -3.69
CA GLY A 134 20.59 -1.11 -5.12
C GLY A 134 20.36 -2.41 -5.90
N MET A 135 20.84 -3.53 -5.38
CA MET A 135 20.63 -4.84 -5.99
C MET A 135 19.13 -5.23 -5.99
N LEU A 136 18.43 -5.03 -4.87
CA LEU A 136 16.99 -5.26 -4.75
C LEU A 136 16.22 -4.41 -5.76
N SER A 137 16.54 -3.12 -5.83
CA SER A 137 15.96 -2.19 -6.79
C SER A 137 16.20 -2.63 -8.23
N ALA A 138 17.42 -3.06 -8.58
CA ALA A 138 17.76 -3.54 -9.93
C ALA A 138 16.96 -4.81 -10.29
N ILE A 139 16.85 -5.78 -9.37
CA ILE A 139 16.07 -7.00 -9.60
C ILE A 139 14.59 -6.68 -9.79
N LEU A 140 14.00 -5.90 -8.87
CA LEU A 140 12.59 -5.54 -8.94
C LEU A 140 12.28 -4.66 -10.17
N SER A 141 13.19 -3.75 -10.55
CA SER A 141 13.05 -2.98 -11.78
C SER A 141 12.98 -3.89 -13.01
N ARG A 142 13.79 -4.95 -13.03
CA ARG A 142 13.78 -5.92 -14.14
C ARG A 142 12.50 -6.76 -14.13
N VAL A 143 12.03 -7.19 -12.97
CA VAL A 143 10.80 -7.98 -12.80
C VAL A 143 9.56 -7.14 -13.19
N CYS A 144 9.48 -5.91 -12.72
CA CYS A 144 8.38 -4.98 -13.01
C CYS A 144 8.50 -4.29 -14.38
N ARG A 145 9.62 -4.48 -15.12
CA ARG A 145 9.92 -3.81 -16.39
C ARG A 145 9.81 -2.28 -16.31
N THR A 146 10.18 -1.72 -15.18
CA THR A 146 10.08 -0.30 -14.87
C THR A 146 11.22 0.09 -13.94
N PRO A 147 11.92 1.21 -14.17
CA PRO A 147 12.94 1.69 -13.25
C PRO A 147 12.34 2.00 -11.88
N LEU A 148 12.71 1.23 -10.85
CA LEU A 148 12.25 1.42 -9.48
C LEU A 148 13.44 1.86 -8.62
N LYS A 149 13.39 3.07 -8.07
CA LYS A 149 14.43 3.63 -7.19
C LYS A 149 14.17 3.35 -5.71
N ASP A 150 12.90 3.36 -5.31
CA ASP A 150 12.46 3.05 -3.96
C ASP A 150 11.42 1.93 -4.00
N THR A 151 11.83 0.74 -3.62
CA THR A 151 10.97 -0.46 -3.62
C THR A 151 10.36 -0.76 -2.25
N THR A 152 10.70 0.05 -1.24
CA THR A 152 10.28 -0.16 0.14
C THR A 152 9.30 0.89 0.67
N SER A 153 8.88 1.84 -0.17
CA SER A 153 7.88 2.83 0.21
C SER A 153 6.53 2.17 0.48
N GLY A 154 5.89 2.53 1.60
CA GLY A 154 4.50 2.19 1.92
C GLY A 154 3.49 3.03 1.13
N PHE A 155 3.89 4.19 0.62
CA PHE A 155 3.02 5.11 -0.10
C PHE A 155 2.75 4.61 -1.52
N LYS A 156 1.57 4.04 -1.75
CA LYS A 156 1.22 3.38 -3.01
C LYS A 156 -0.25 3.60 -3.36
N LEU A 157 -0.50 3.85 -4.63
CA LEU A 157 -1.84 3.83 -5.21
C LEU A 157 -2.07 2.49 -5.92
N TYR A 158 -3.25 1.93 -5.74
CA TYR A 158 -3.70 0.66 -6.34
C TYR A 158 -4.97 0.91 -7.15
N GLY A 159 -4.93 0.58 -8.43
CA GLY A 159 -6.08 0.64 -9.33
C GLY A 159 -6.98 -0.61 -9.24
N PRO A 160 -8.06 -0.65 -10.04
CA PRO A 160 -9.08 -1.71 -9.96
C PRO A 160 -8.53 -3.13 -10.17
N ARG A 161 -7.60 -3.32 -11.13
CA ARG A 161 -6.99 -4.63 -11.39
C ARG A 161 -6.08 -5.07 -10.24
N ALA A 162 -5.36 -4.12 -9.64
CA ALA A 162 -4.53 -4.39 -8.47
C ALA A 162 -5.39 -4.76 -7.25
N LEU A 163 -6.49 -4.04 -6.99
CA LEU A 163 -7.42 -4.37 -5.92
C LEU A 163 -8.02 -5.77 -6.09
N ALA A 164 -8.50 -6.10 -7.29
CA ALA A 164 -9.07 -7.42 -7.57
C ALA A 164 -8.06 -8.56 -7.33
N LEU A 165 -6.77 -8.33 -7.59
CA LEU A 165 -5.71 -9.28 -7.29
C LEU A 165 -5.42 -9.37 -5.80
N PHE A 166 -5.28 -8.21 -5.13
CA PHE A 166 -4.72 -8.12 -3.79
C PHE A 166 -5.72 -8.40 -2.66
N ILE A 167 -7.02 -8.37 -2.88
CA ILE A 167 -8.00 -8.83 -1.89
C ILE A 167 -7.77 -10.29 -1.46
N HIS A 168 -7.13 -11.10 -2.32
CA HIS A 168 -6.84 -12.51 -2.06
C HIS A 168 -5.35 -12.80 -1.90
N ASN A 169 -4.50 -12.04 -2.60
CA ASN A 169 -3.09 -12.39 -2.77
C ASN A 169 -2.12 -11.37 -2.17
N TYR A 170 -2.61 -10.36 -1.40
CA TYR A 170 -1.70 -9.42 -0.75
C TYR A 170 -0.95 -10.12 0.38
N PRO A 171 0.39 -10.03 0.42
CA PRO A 171 1.19 -10.70 1.43
C PRO A 171 0.88 -10.15 2.82
N ALA A 172 0.67 -11.04 3.80
CA ALA A 172 0.40 -10.64 5.19
C ALA A 172 1.68 -10.49 6.02
N GLU A 173 2.79 -11.09 5.58
CA GLU A 173 4.04 -11.10 6.34
C GLU A 173 4.82 -9.78 6.19
N TYR A 174 5.56 -9.43 7.25
CA TYR A 174 6.45 -8.27 7.30
C TYR A 174 7.47 -8.31 6.16
N LEU A 175 7.53 -7.25 5.33
CA LEU A 175 8.24 -7.10 4.05
C LEU A 175 7.58 -7.77 2.83
N GLY A 176 6.61 -8.66 3.01
CA GLY A 176 5.83 -9.19 1.92
C GLY A 176 4.99 -8.09 1.24
N ASP A 177 4.49 -7.16 2.02
CA ASP A 177 3.69 -6.01 1.60
C ASP A 177 4.39 -5.09 0.59
N THR A 178 5.71 -5.06 0.58
CA THR A 178 6.48 -4.23 -0.36
C THR A 178 7.07 -5.06 -1.50
N ILE A 179 7.94 -6.02 -1.20
CA ILE A 179 8.71 -6.76 -2.20
C ILE A 179 7.89 -7.85 -2.88
N GLU A 180 7.23 -8.70 -2.08
CA GLU A 180 6.43 -9.81 -2.60
C GLU A 180 5.21 -9.27 -3.38
N ALA A 181 4.57 -8.19 -2.91
CA ALA A 181 3.47 -7.56 -3.62
C ALA A 181 3.87 -7.06 -5.01
N LEU A 182 5.07 -6.49 -5.16
CA LEU A 182 5.58 -6.06 -6.47
C LEU A 182 5.86 -7.25 -7.40
N VAL A 183 6.41 -8.35 -6.87
CA VAL A 183 6.62 -9.57 -7.65
C VAL A 183 5.29 -10.18 -8.08
N ILE A 184 4.31 -10.24 -7.18
CA ILE A 184 2.95 -10.74 -7.48
C ILE A 184 2.31 -9.86 -8.56
N ALA A 185 2.37 -8.53 -8.42
CA ALA A 185 1.84 -7.58 -9.38
C ALA A 185 2.44 -7.82 -10.78
N ALA A 186 3.78 -7.83 -10.87
CA ALA A 186 4.48 -8.02 -12.13
C ALA A 186 4.19 -9.37 -12.79
N ARG A 187 4.07 -10.46 -12.01
CA ARG A 187 3.76 -11.81 -12.52
C ARG A 187 2.29 -11.97 -12.90
N SER A 188 1.44 -11.07 -12.46
CA SER A 188 0.02 -10.99 -12.84
C SER A 188 -0.23 -9.99 -13.96
N ASP A 189 0.81 -9.58 -14.68
CA ASP A 189 0.76 -8.63 -15.79
C ASP A 189 0.15 -7.27 -15.39
N LEU A 190 0.37 -6.84 -14.14
CA LEU A 190 0.02 -5.50 -13.69
C LEU A 190 1.13 -4.51 -14.06
N THR A 191 0.72 -3.33 -14.48
CA THR A 191 1.64 -2.23 -14.78
C THR A 191 2.01 -1.50 -13.51
N VAL A 192 3.30 -1.52 -13.14
CA VAL A 192 3.84 -0.80 -11.99
C VAL A 192 4.57 0.44 -12.46
N ARG A 193 4.35 1.58 -11.80
CA ARG A 193 5.04 2.85 -12.06
C ARG A 193 5.52 3.47 -10.76
N GLN A 194 6.35 4.49 -10.90
CA GLN A 194 6.89 5.23 -9.77
C GLN A 194 6.87 6.73 -10.05
N VAL A 195 6.49 7.52 -9.04
CA VAL A 195 6.54 8.98 -9.07
C VAL A 195 7.33 9.49 -7.87
N GLY A 196 8.04 10.60 -8.04
CA GLY A 196 8.76 11.22 -6.94
C GLY A 196 7.84 11.95 -5.99
N VAL A 197 8.07 11.73 -4.70
CA VAL A 197 7.36 12.40 -3.61
C VAL A 197 8.35 12.93 -2.58
N GLU A 198 7.97 13.98 -1.87
CA GLU A 198 8.76 14.49 -0.76
C GLU A 198 8.43 13.72 0.53
N MET A 199 9.47 13.38 1.31
CA MET A 199 9.29 12.79 2.63
C MET A 199 9.49 13.84 3.69
N ARG A 200 8.55 13.91 4.60
CA ARG A 200 8.62 14.72 5.80
C ARG A 200 9.40 14.01 6.92
N PRO A 201 9.96 14.72 7.89
CA PRO A 201 10.40 14.10 9.13
C PRO A 201 9.23 13.36 9.80
N ARG A 202 9.52 12.27 10.50
CA ARG A 202 8.49 11.56 11.28
C ARG A 202 7.86 12.50 12.30
N ALA A 203 6.55 12.45 12.42
CA ALA A 203 5.81 13.19 13.44
C ALA A 203 6.05 12.65 14.86
N GLY A 204 6.49 11.37 14.99
CA GLY A 204 6.82 10.72 16.27
C GLY A 204 7.41 9.31 16.06
N GLY A 205 7.76 8.65 17.16
CA GLY A 205 8.32 7.30 17.19
C GLY A 205 9.85 7.25 17.10
N GLU A 206 10.46 6.18 17.64
CA GLU A 206 11.92 5.98 17.61
C GLU A 206 12.41 5.50 16.24
N PRO A 207 13.46 6.14 15.67
CA PRO A 207 14.10 5.64 14.46
C PRO A 207 14.76 4.29 14.71
N SER A 208 14.46 3.28 13.89
CA SER A 208 15.07 1.94 14.00
C SER A 208 16.53 1.93 13.50
N HIS A 209 17.41 2.75 14.07
CA HIS A 209 18.82 2.90 13.65
C HIS A 209 19.77 1.87 14.30
N ASN A 210 19.34 0.61 14.41
CA ASN A 210 20.25 -0.43 14.84
C ASN A 210 20.84 -1.15 13.60
N PRO A 211 22.18 -1.17 13.38
CA PRO A 211 22.81 -1.81 12.23
C PRO A 211 22.48 -3.31 12.14
N VAL A 212 22.29 -3.99 13.28
CA VAL A 212 21.88 -5.39 13.33
C VAL A 212 20.43 -5.56 12.83
N LYS A 213 19.52 -4.67 13.22
CA LYS A 213 18.14 -4.66 12.70
C LYS A 213 18.12 -4.42 11.19
N SER A 214 19.00 -3.53 10.70
CA SER A 214 19.13 -3.25 9.26
C SER A 214 19.67 -4.44 8.46
N ALA A 215 20.66 -5.17 8.96
CA ALA A 215 21.17 -6.37 8.33
C ALA A 215 20.10 -7.49 8.29
N LYS A 216 19.39 -7.70 9.40
CA LYS A 216 18.28 -8.65 9.48
C LYS A 216 17.15 -8.30 8.50
N PHE A 217 16.86 -6.99 8.33
CA PHE A 217 15.91 -6.51 7.33
C PHE A 217 16.33 -6.91 5.90
N LEU A 218 17.60 -6.70 5.53
CA LEU A 218 18.10 -7.02 4.20
C LEU A 218 18.08 -8.52 3.90
N VAL A 219 18.49 -9.34 4.88
CA VAL A 219 18.42 -10.80 4.71
C VAL A 219 16.98 -11.26 4.52
N ARG A 220 16.04 -10.75 5.31
CA ARG A 220 14.61 -11.04 5.15
C ARG A 220 14.08 -10.59 3.80
N ALA A 221 14.46 -9.39 3.34
CA ALA A 221 14.09 -8.86 2.04
C ALA A 221 14.56 -9.76 0.88
N MET A 222 15.80 -10.25 0.97
CA MET A 222 16.37 -11.18 -0.02
C MET A 222 15.67 -12.53 0.02
N VAL A 223 15.39 -13.08 1.20
CA VAL A 223 14.64 -14.34 1.35
C VAL A 223 13.22 -14.17 0.79
N ALA A 224 12.52 -13.09 1.13
CA ALA A 224 11.20 -12.79 0.60
C ALA A 224 11.21 -12.71 -0.94
N LEU A 225 12.22 -12.06 -1.53
CA LEU A 225 12.39 -11.99 -2.97
C LEU A 225 12.58 -13.36 -3.61
N VAL A 226 13.49 -14.20 -3.04
CA VAL A 226 13.73 -15.56 -3.56
C VAL A 226 12.45 -16.41 -3.47
N VAL A 227 11.76 -16.36 -2.34
CA VAL A 227 10.49 -17.07 -2.15
C VAL A 227 9.43 -16.57 -3.13
N ALA A 228 9.29 -15.25 -3.29
CA ALA A 228 8.33 -14.67 -4.23
C ALA A 228 8.62 -15.07 -5.69
N LEU A 229 9.89 -15.13 -6.08
CA LEU A 229 10.31 -15.56 -7.42
C LEU A 229 10.16 -17.08 -7.63
N SER A 230 10.24 -17.90 -6.59
CA SER A 230 10.07 -19.36 -6.68
C SER A 230 8.62 -19.82 -6.67
N ARG A 231 7.69 -19.04 -6.08
CA ARG A 231 6.27 -19.38 -6.08
C ARG A 231 5.70 -19.38 -7.50
N PRO A 232 4.80 -20.32 -7.86
CA PRO A 232 4.09 -20.25 -9.14
C PRO A 232 3.28 -18.95 -9.21
N ALA A 233 3.19 -18.35 -10.41
CA ALA A 233 2.33 -17.18 -10.62
C ALA A 233 0.91 -17.51 -10.15
N PRO A 234 0.19 -16.57 -9.47
CA PRO A 234 -1.21 -16.77 -9.14
C PRO A 234 -1.92 -17.19 -10.43
N GLY A 235 -2.54 -18.39 -10.42
CA GLY A 235 -3.01 -19.02 -11.65
C GLY A 235 -3.91 -18.08 -12.44
N LYS A 236 -3.66 -17.95 -13.74
CA LYS A 236 -4.67 -17.52 -14.70
C LYS A 236 -5.82 -18.52 -14.56
N LYS A 237 -6.84 -18.21 -13.76
CA LYS A 237 -8.09 -18.95 -13.82
C LYS A 237 -8.59 -18.77 -15.25
N LYS A 238 -8.49 -19.84 -16.05
CA LYS A 238 -9.14 -19.91 -17.35
C LYS A 238 -10.60 -19.58 -17.12
N GLY A 239 -11.06 -18.44 -17.69
CA GLY A 239 -12.46 -18.14 -17.90
C GLY A 239 -13.31 -18.10 -16.63
N ALA A 240 -13.33 -17.00 -15.89
CA ALA A 240 -14.53 -16.64 -15.16
C ALA A 240 -15.57 -16.24 -16.24
N PRO A 241 -16.78 -16.88 -16.27
CA PRO A 241 -17.83 -16.44 -17.20
C PRO A 241 -18.17 -14.97 -16.86
N ALA A 242 -18.35 -14.16 -17.91
CA ALA A 242 -18.85 -12.81 -17.77
C ALA A 242 -20.12 -12.80 -16.91
N PRO A 243 -20.35 -11.78 -16.06
CA PRO A 243 -21.59 -11.67 -15.32
C PRO A 243 -22.74 -11.62 -16.33
N THR A 244 -23.53 -12.65 -16.35
CA THR A 244 -24.78 -12.68 -17.13
C THR A 244 -25.71 -11.64 -16.52
N THR A 245 -25.98 -10.61 -17.27
CA THR A 245 -27.03 -9.62 -17.00
C THR A 245 -28.37 -10.35 -17.05
N GLY A 246 -28.79 -10.89 -15.92
CA GLY A 246 -30.11 -11.50 -15.77
C GLY A 246 -31.17 -10.43 -15.67
N ALA A 247 -31.67 -9.97 -16.80
CA ALA A 247 -32.96 -9.29 -16.88
C ALA A 247 -34.04 -10.32 -16.60
N GLN A 248 -34.46 -10.49 -15.35
CA GLN A 248 -35.69 -11.17 -15.05
C GLN A 248 -36.84 -10.17 -15.20
N GLY A 249 -37.51 -10.27 -16.35
CA GLY A 249 -38.80 -9.66 -16.57
C GLY A 249 -39.83 -10.28 -15.64
N VAL A 250 -40.36 -9.50 -14.71
CA VAL A 250 -41.57 -9.83 -13.96
C VAL A 250 -42.70 -9.76 -14.96
N LYS A 251 -43.29 -10.91 -15.31
CA LYS A 251 -44.59 -10.97 -15.99
C LYS A 251 -45.65 -10.82 -14.89
N GLU A 252 -46.35 -9.68 -14.92
CA GLU A 252 -47.68 -9.57 -14.33
C GLU A 252 -48.65 -10.52 -15.11
N GLY A 253 -49.37 -11.29 -14.37
CA GLY A 253 -50.41 -12.17 -14.87
C GLY A 253 -51.59 -12.22 -13.90
N ALA A 254 -52.67 -11.56 -14.32
CA ALA A 254 -54.09 -11.79 -14.01
C ALA A 254 -54.44 -12.33 -12.62
#